data_82d476f29667ee5afb389893d305bc70
#
_entry.id   82d476f29667ee5afb389893d305bc70
#
_cell.length_a   1.000
_cell.length_b   1.000
_cell.length_c   1.000
_cell.angle_alpha   90.00
_cell.angle_beta   90.00
_cell.angle_gamma   90.00
#
_symmetry.space_group_name_H-M   'P 1'
#
loop_
_entity.id
_entity.type
_entity.pdbx_description
1 polymer ?
#
loop_
_entity_poly.entity_id
_entity_poly.type
_entity_poly.pdbx_seq_one_letter_code
_entity_poly.pdbx_strand_id
1 'polypeptide(L)'
;MIDIKDRICDVVADKVMSAEAAAEFVQDGYNVGTSGFTPSGYPKAVPLALAERAKTAPFKINLWTGASVGPEMDSALVDVVNRRLPYQTNNDMRKAINCGKVKYTDLHLSHVAQMSRYGFYANRNDVDVAIVEVCKIIDLGEGKVGLIPTTSMGNSSSYVQSAKKVIVEVNVTQPVALEGMHDSYVPLDPPCRQ
;
A
#
# COMPACT_ATOMS: atom_id res chain seq x y z
N MET A 1 9.75 -24.10 -8.53
CA MET A 1 9.57 -23.11 -7.44
C MET A 1 10.33 -21.87 -7.90
N ILE A 2 9.69 -20.70 -7.96
CA ILE A 2 10.37 -19.46 -8.37
C ILE A 2 11.29 -19.07 -7.20
N ASP A 3 12.58 -18.87 -7.47
CA ASP A 3 13.51 -18.37 -6.46
C ASP A 3 13.20 -16.87 -6.23
N ILE A 4 13.11 -16.46 -4.97
CA ILE A 4 12.92 -15.06 -4.61
C ILE A 4 14.05 -14.17 -5.14
N LYS A 5 15.25 -14.74 -5.32
CA LYS A 5 16.41 -14.04 -5.89
C LYS A 5 16.18 -13.56 -7.32
N ASP A 6 15.30 -14.22 -8.07
CA ASP A 6 14.94 -13.79 -9.41
C ASP A 6 14.01 -12.55 -9.41
N ARG A 7 13.53 -12.17 -8.24
CA ARG A 7 12.52 -11.11 -8.04
C ARG A 7 13.03 -9.90 -7.27
N ILE A 8 14.19 -10.01 -6.62
CA ILE A 8 14.74 -8.96 -5.75
C ILE A 8 16.21 -8.73 -6.14
N CYS A 9 16.54 -7.50 -6.50
CA CYS A 9 17.92 -7.14 -6.81
C CYS A 9 18.79 -7.07 -5.54
N ASP A 10 20.10 -7.24 -5.70
CA ASP A 10 21.07 -7.30 -4.58
C ASP A 10 21.10 -6.02 -3.74
N VAL A 11 20.79 -4.87 -4.33
CA VAL A 11 20.77 -3.55 -3.65
C VAL A 11 19.86 -3.51 -2.42
N VAL A 12 18.83 -4.36 -2.38
CA VAL A 12 17.89 -4.42 -1.26
C VAL A 12 17.82 -5.79 -0.58
N ALA A 13 18.77 -6.68 -0.88
CA ALA A 13 18.77 -8.04 -0.31
C ALA A 13 18.86 -8.05 1.21
N ASP A 14 19.59 -7.11 1.80
CA ASP A 14 19.74 -6.92 3.25
C ASP A 14 18.47 -6.37 3.93
N LYS A 15 17.49 -5.89 3.16
CA LYS A 15 16.21 -5.34 3.65
C LYS A 15 15.07 -6.34 3.60
N VAL A 16 15.33 -7.57 3.14
CA VAL A 16 14.31 -8.62 3.10
C VAL A 16 14.01 -9.10 4.52
N MET A 17 12.73 -9.11 4.86
CA MET A 17 12.26 -9.46 6.20
C MET A 17 10.91 -10.17 6.13
N SER A 18 10.45 -10.71 7.26
CA SER A 18 9.11 -11.29 7.34
C SER A 18 8.02 -10.21 7.34
N ALA A 19 6.79 -10.61 7.05
CA ALA A 19 5.63 -9.70 7.09
C ALA A 19 5.39 -9.15 8.50
N GLU A 20 5.66 -9.95 9.53
CA GLU A 20 5.54 -9.55 10.94
C GLU A 20 6.56 -8.46 11.28
N ALA A 21 7.82 -8.65 10.87
CA ALA A 21 8.86 -7.64 11.07
C ALA A 21 8.55 -6.34 10.29
N ALA A 22 8.03 -6.45 9.08
CA ALA A 22 7.61 -5.30 8.30
C ALA A 22 6.41 -4.58 8.95
N ALA A 23 5.48 -5.31 9.53
CA ALA A 23 4.32 -4.75 10.23
C ALA A 23 4.71 -3.88 11.44
N GLU A 24 5.86 -4.11 12.08
CA GLU A 24 6.34 -3.30 13.21
C GLU A 24 6.65 -1.84 12.82
N PHE A 25 6.87 -1.55 11.55
CA PHE A 25 7.05 -0.18 11.08
C PHE A 25 5.76 0.65 11.06
N VAL A 26 4.60 0.02 11.17
CA VAL A 26 3.31 0.72 11.22
C VAL A 26 2.93 0.98 12.68
N GLN A 27 2.76 2.24 13.04
CA GLN A 27 2.47 2.66 14.41
C GLN A 27 1.04 3.18 14.56
N ASP A 28 0.59 3.32 15.82
CA ASP A 28 -0.73 3.90 16.13
C ASP A 28 -0.88 5.31 15.54
N GLY A 29 -2.04 5.58 14.97
CA GLY A 29 -2.39 6.87 14.37
C GLY A 29 -1.84 7.09 12.96
N TYR A 30 -1.02 6.19 12.41
CA TYR A 30 -0.37 6.39 11.11
C TYR A 30 -1.36 6.43 9.94
N ASN A 31 -0.99 7.23 8.93
CA ASN A 31 -1.60 7.24 7.61
C ASN A 31 -0.88 6.20 6.74
N VAL A 32 -1.61 5.16 6.38
CA VAL A 32 -1.08 4.04 5.59
C VAL A 32 -1.71 4.05 4.20
N GLY A 33 -0.90 4.29 3.19
CA GLY A 33 -1.29 4.21 1.79
C GLY A 33 -0.94 2.85 1.21
N THR A 34 -1.84 2.20 0.47
CA THR A 34 -1.54 0.89 -0.12
C THR A 34 -1.82 0.85 -1.61
N SER A 35 -1.10 -0.04 -2.29
CA SER A 35 -1.43 -0.41 -3.66
C SER A 35 -2.76 -1.16 -3.73
N GLY A 36 -3.27 -1.30 -4.95
CA GLY A 36 -4.45 -2.07 -5.26
C GLY A 36 -5.64 -1.24 -5.67
N PHE A 37 -6.41 -1.82 -6.57
CA PHE A 37 -7.70 -1.31 -7.03
C PHE A 37 -8.63 -2.51 -7.21
N THR A 38 -9.74 -2.53 -6.49
CA THR A 38 -10.58 -3.72 -6.36
C THR A 38 -9.77 -4.91 -5.83
N PRO A 39 -10.12 -6.18 -5.97
CA PRO A 39 -9.33 -7.29 -5.46
C PRO A 39 -8.09 -7.60 -6.34
N SER A 40 -7.33 -6.57 -6.76
CA SER A 40 -6.17 -6.70 -7.64
C SER A 40 -5.02 -5.80 -7.19
N GLY A 41 -3.80 -6.32 -7.16
CA GLY A 41 -2.58 -5.56 -6.91
C GLY A 41 -2.42 -5.00 -5.49
N TYR A 42 -3.10 -5.56 -4.50
CA TYR A 42 -3.01 -5.13 -3.10
C TYR A 42 -2.13 -6.09 -2.27
N PRO A 43 -1.40 -5.58 -1.27
CA PRO A 43 -0.61 -6.39 -0.36
C PRO A 43 -1.53 -7.27 0.52
N LYS A 44 -1.06 -8.44 0.91
CA LYS A 44 -1.84 -9.44 1.66
C LYS A 44 -1.15 -9.87 2.95
N ALA A 45 0.14 -10.19 2.89
CA ALA A 45 0.88 -10.73 4.02
C ALA A 45 1.06 -9.69 5.13
N VAL A 46 1.48 -8.48 4.79
CA VAL A 46 1.67 -7.39 5.77
C VAL A 46 0.35 -6.96 6.41
N PRO A 47 -0.77 -6.78 5.68
CA PRO A 47 -2.07 -6.51 6.31
C PRO A 47 -2.53 -7.60 7.28
N LEU A 48 -2.33 -8.87 6.94
CA LEU A 48 -2.66 -9.97 7.86
C LEU A 48 -1.78 -9.94 9.11
N ALA A 49 -0.49 -9.65 8.98
CA ALA A 49 0.41 -9.48 10.12
C ALA A 49 0.01 -8.29 11.02
N LEU A 50 -0.45 -7.18 10.43
CA LEU A 50 -1.00 -6.03 11.17
C LEU A 50 -2.25 -6.44 11.96
N ALA A 51 -3.17 -7.18 11.34
CA ALA A 51 -4.38 -7.66 12.00
C ALA A 51 -4.04 -8.61 13.17
N GLU A 52 -3.07 -9.49 12.98
CA GLU A 52 -2.63 -10.42 14.03
C GLU A 52 -1.97 -9.68 15.21
N ARG A 53 -1.05 -8.75 14.92
CA ARG A 53 -0.41 -7.91 15.94
C ARG A 53 -1.43 -7.15 16.77
N ALA A 54 -2.47 -6.63 16.15
CA ALA A 54 -3.51 -5.84 16.84
C ALA A 54 -4.32 -6.64 17.86
N LYS A 55 -4.32 -7.97 17.81
CA LYS A 55 -4.98 -8.81 18.82
C LYS A 55 -4.30 -8.77 20.18
N THR A 56 -2.97 -8.59 20.19
CA THR A 56 -2.15 -8.55 21.41
C THR A 56 -1.79 -7.12 21.80
N ALA A 57 -1.58 -6.26 20.82
CA ALA A 57 -1.23 -4.85 21.01
C ALA A 57 -2.14 -3.96 20.15
N PRO A 58 -3.35 -3.60 20.63
CA PRO A 58 -4.30 -2.82 19.85
C PRO A 58 -3.76 -1.45 19.42
N PHE A 59 -3.96 -1.10 18.16
CA PHE A 59 -3.62 0.19 17.56
C PHE A 59 -4.62 0.55 16.45
N LYS A 60 -4.60 1.78 15.97
CA LYS A 60 -5.46 2.27 14.91
C LYS A 60 -4.67 2.97 13.81
N ILE A 61 -5.08 2.79 12.57
CA ILE A 61 -4.50 3.46 11.40
C ILE A 61 -5.58 4.14 10.57
N ASN A 62 -5.16 5.09 9.74
CA ASN A 62 -5.98 5.62 8.66
C ASN A 62 -5.53 4.92 7.36
N LEU A 63 -6.43 4.19 6.71
CA LEU A 63 -6.11 3.34 5.57
C LEU A 63 -6.58 3.96 4.26
N TRP A 64 -5.66 4.21 3.35
CA TRP A 64 -5.88 4.80 2.04
C TRP A 64 -5.45 3.84 0.94
N THR A 65 -6.35 3.57 0.02
CA THR A 65 -6.09 2.64 -1.10
C THR A 65 -6.51 3.25 -2.43
N GLY A 66 -6.43 2.50 -3.53
CA GLY A 66 -6.98 2.92 -4.81
C GLY A 66 -8.52 2.90 -4.82
N ALA A 67 -9.09 1.89 -4.20
CA ALA A 67 -10.53 1.71 -3.95
C ALA A 67 -10.70 0.61 -2.90
N SER A 68 -11.85 -0.05 -2.77
CA SER A 68 -11.92 -1.28 -1.97
C SER A 68 -10.98 -2.34 -2.54
N VAL A 69 -10.45 -3.17 -1.65
CA VAL A 69 -9.53 -4.24 -1.97
C VAL A 69 -10.05 -5.58 -1.43
N GLY A 70 -9.24 -6.61 -1.43
CA GLY A 70 -9.68 -7.95 -1.02
C GLY A 70 -9.78 -8.14 0.50
N PRO A 71 -10.26 -9.32 0.91
CA PRO A 71 -10.56 -9.61 2.31
C PRO A 71 -9.33 -9.63 3.22
N GLU A 72 -8.14 -9.95 2.70
CA GLU A 72 -6.89 -9.98 3.46
C GLU A 72 -6.50 -8.60 3.99
N MET A 73 -7.08 -7.55 3.44
CA MET A 73 -6.91 -6.19 3.90
C MET A 73 -8.22 -5.62 4.44
N ASP A 74 -9.27 -5.47 3.61
CA ASP A 74 -10.48 -4.76 4.03
C ASP A 74 -11.28 -5.50 5.10
N SER A 75 -11.36 -6.84 5.06
CA SER A 75 -12.00 -7.60 6.15
C SER A 75 -11.08 -7.77 7.35
N ALA A 76 -9.81 -8.11 7.11
CA ALA A 76 -8.86 -8.39 8.20
C ALA A 76 -8.58 -7.14 9.07
N LEU A 77 -8.56 -5.95 8.49
CA LEU A 77 -8.22 -4.72 9.18
C LEU A 77 -9.42 -3.94 9.74
N VAL A 78 -10.63 -4.49 9.74
CA VAL A 78 -11.83 -3.81 10.27
C VAL A 78 -11.62 -3.30 11.71
N ASP A 79 -10.92 -4.07 12.55
CA ASP A 79 -10.65 -3.72 13.93
C ASP A 79 -9.43 -2.79 14.10
N VAL A 80 -8.63 -2.61 13.05
CA VAL A 80 -7.43 -1.78 13.05
C VAL A 80 -7.68 -0.41 12.44
N VAL A 81 -8.63 -0.30 11.50
CA VAL A 81 -8.88 0.94 10.77
C VAL A 81 -9.70 1.92 11.60
N ASN A 82 -9.19 3.15 11.76
CA ASN A 82 -9.90 4.29 12.30
C ASN A 82 -10.67 5.05 11.21
N ARG A 83 -10.01 5.30 10.07
CA ARG A 83 -10.60 5.97 8.90
C ARG A 83 -10.24 5.22 7.63
N ARG A 84 -11.23 5.04 6.77
CA ARG A 84 -11.10 4.37 5.49
C ARG A 84 -11.44 5.31 4.34
N LEU A 85 -10.64 5.29 3.27
CA LEU A 85 -10.93 5.98 2.01
C LEU A 85 -10.19 5.30 0.84
N PRO A 86 -10.59 5.53 -0.41
CA PRO A 86 -11.90 5.95 -0.87
C PRO A 86 -12.77 4.74 -1.22
N TYR A 87 -13.98 4.97 -1.66
CA TYR A 87 -14.87 4.01 -2.33
C TYR A 87 -14.82 2.57 -1.79
N GLN A 88 -15.82 2.20 -0.97
CA GLN A 88 -15.79 0.92 -0.27
C GLN A 88 -16.93 -0.01 -0.65
N THR A 89 -16.61 -1.22 -1.14
CA THR A 89 -17.57 -2.27 -1.50
C THR A 89 -17.45 -3.55 -0.67
N ASN A 90 -16.35 -3.74 0.07
CA ASN A 90 -16.18 -4.89 0.96
C ASN A 90 -17.27 -4.89 2.05
N ASN A 91 -17.93 -6.03 2.24
CA ASN A 91 -19.09 -6.11 3.12
C ASN A 91 -18.77 -5.86 4.60
N ASP A 92 -17.65 -6.34 5.10
CA ASP A 92 -17.29 -6.21 6.52
C ASP A 92 -16.89 -4.77 6.83
N MET A 93 -16.06 -4.17 5.98
CA MET A 93 -15.67 -2.77 6.11
C MET A 93 -16.89 -1.84 5.95
N ARG A 94 -17.82 -2.13 5.01
CA ARG A 94 -19.05 -1.34 4.87
C ARG A 94 -19.95 -1.42 6.10
N LYS A 95 -20.09 -2.58 6.71
CA LYS A 95 -20.82 -2.72 7.97
C LYS A 95 -20.20 -1.88 9.08
N ALA A 96 -18.87 -1.92 9.19
CA ALA A 96 -18.13 -1.13 10.17
C ALA A 96 -18.28 0.38 9.94
N ILE A 97 -18.27 0.84 8.70
CA ILE A 97 -18.55 2.23 8.33
C ILE A 97 -19.99 2.63 8.68
N ASN A 98 -20.96 1.82 8.25
CA ASN A 98 -22.39 2.13 8.44
C ASN A 98 -22.82 2.16 9.92
N CYS A 99 -22.16 1.40 10.79
CA CYS A 99 -22.42 1.45 12.24
C CYS A 99 -21.57 2.48 12.98
N GLY A 100 -20.76 3.27 12.28
CA GLY A 100 -19.93 4.34 12.86
C GLY A 100 -18.64 3.87 13.53
N LYS A 101 -18.29 2.58 13.45
CA LYS A 101 -17.05 2.02 13.98
C LYS A 101 -15.81 2.54 13.24
N VAL A 102 -15.92 2.71 11.93
CA VAL A 102 -14.89 3.22 11.04
C VAL A 102 -15.36 4.52 10.40
N LYS A 103 -14.58 5.58 10.53
CA LYS A 103 -14.81 6.84 9.82
C LYS A 103 -14.57 6.63 8.31
N TYR A 104 -15.37 7.27 7.48
CA TYR A 104 -15.29 7.10 6.05
C TYR A 104 -15.22 8.44 5.33
N THR A 105 -14.40 8.51 4.30
CA THR A 105 -14.33 9.65 3.39
C THR A 105 -14.45 9.13 1.98
N ASP A 106 -15.57 9.43 1.32
CA ASP A 106 -15.77 9.11 -0.08
C ASP A 106 -15.25 10.22 -0.98
N LEU A 107 -14.64 9.82 -2.11
CA LEU A 107 -14.05 10.73 -3.08
C LEU A 107 -14.13 10.13 -4.47
N HIS A 108 -14.20 10.97 -5.47
CA HIS A 108 -13.91 10.55 -6.83
C HIS A 108 -12.46 10.02 -6.91
N LEU A 109 -12.28 8.84 -7.49
CA LEU A 109 -10.96 8.20 -7.59
C LEU A 109 -9.94 9.07 -8.31
N SER A 110 -10.38 9.85 -9.31
CA SER A 110 -9.54 10.80 -10.03
C SER A 110 -8.96 11.92 -9.16
N HIS A 111 -9.55 12.20 -8.00
CA HIS A 111 -9.10 13.24 -7.09
C HIS A 111 -8.23 12.72 -5.94
N VAL A 112 -8.21 11.41 -5.71
CA VAL A 112 -7.53 10.82 -4.53
C VAL A 112 -6.05 11.16 -4.51
N ALA A 113 -5.34 10.97 -5.64
CA ALA A 113 -3.92 11.27 -5.74
C ALA A 113 -3.61 12.74 -5.48
N GLN A 114 -4.38 13.64 -6.10
CA GLN A 114 -4.23 15.08 -5.92
C GLN A 114 -4.50 15.51 -4.48
N MET A 115 -5.57 15.01 -3.88
CA MET A 115 -5.95 15.34 -2.52
C MET A 115 -4.95 14.80 -1.50
N SER A 116 -4.39 13.60 -1.74
CA SER A 116 -3.29 13.06 -0.94
C SER A 116 -2.07 14.00 -0.98
N ARG A 117 -1.67 14.43 -2.17
CA ARG A 117 -0.50 15.33 -2.34
C ARG A 117 -0.68 16.71 -1.73
N TYR A 118 -1.90 17.23 -1.69
CA TYR A 118 -2.20 18.53 -1.09
C TYR A 118 -2.48 18.48 0.41
N GLY A 119 -2.44 17.31 1.03
CA GLY A 119 -2.64 17.15 2.46
C GLY A 119 -4.07 17.28 2.95
N PHE A 120 -5.07 17.12 2.10
CA PHE A 120 -6.48 17.27 2.47
C PHE A 120 -6.98 16.22 3.47
N TYR A 121 -6.31 15.06 3.56
CA TYR A 121 -6.78 13.96 4.42
C TYR A 121 -6.27 14.03 5.85
N ALA A 122 -5.12 14.65 6.06
CA ALA A 122 -4.42 14.60 7.34
C ALA A 122 -3.77 15.93 7.75
N ASN A 123 -4.19 17.05 7.18
CA ASN A 123 -3.54 18.37 7.36
C ASN A 123 -2.05 18.40 6.94
N ARG A 124 -1.56 17.36 6.28
CA ARG A 124 -0.19 17.20 5.78
C ARG A 124 -0.20 16.28 4.56
N ASN A 125 0.79 16.44 3.69
CA ASN A 125 1.06 15.53 2.57
C ASN A 125 1.65 14.18 3.02
N ASP A 126 1.51 13.82 4.28
CA ASP A 126 2.27 12.74 4.87
C ASP A 126 1.47 11.44 4.83
N VAL A 127 1.89 10.54 3.95
CA VAL A 127 1.72 9.11 4.15
C VAL A 127 2.87 8.66 5.05
N ASP A 128 2.57 8.12 6.22
CA ASP A 128 3.63 7.66 7.11
C ASP A 128 4.28 6.39 6.54
N VAL A 129 3.46 5.45 6.07
CA VAL A 129 3.93 4.20 5.45
C VAL A 129 3.13 3.93 4.19
N ALA A 130 3.82 3.65 3.08
CA ALA A 130 3.22 3.04 1.90
C ALA A 130 3.50 1.54 1.90
N ILE A 131 2.48 0.72 1.68
CA ILE A 131 2.61 -0.74 1.54
C ILE A 131 2.15 -1.11 0.13
N VAL A 132 3.07 -1.59 -0.70
CA VAL A 132 2.80 -1.84 -2.12
C VAL A 132 3.12 -3.27 -2.52
N GLU A 133 2.20 -3.91 -3.26
CA GLU A 133 2.45 -5.20 -3.88
C GLU A 133 3.19 -5.00 -5.20
N VAL A 134 4.26 -5.75 -5.41
CA VAL A 134 5.04 -5.77 -6.65
C VAL A 134 5.32 -7.21 -7.08
N CYS A 135 5.65 -7.43 -8.34
CA CYS A 135 6.11 -8.73 -8.81
C CYS A 135 7.63 -8.83 -8.86
N LYS A 136 8.36 -7.68 -8.88
CA LYS A 136 9.82 -7.66 -8.96
C LYS A 136 10.37 -6.31 -8.49
N ILE A 137 11.58 -6.32 -7.95
CA ILE A 137 12.38 -5.14 -7.65
C ILE A 137 13.64 -5.20 -8.51
N ILE A 138 13.88 -4.16 -9.30
CA ILE A 138 15.03 -4.06 -10.22
C ILE A 138 16.01 -2.99 -9.73
N ASP A 139 17.27 -3.17 -10.07
CA ASP A 139 18.30 -2.15 -9.86
C ASP A 139 18.29 -1.17 -11.04
N LEU A 140 18.17 0.12 -10.74
CA LEU A 140 18.25 1.22 -11.72
C LEU A 140 19.62 1.90 -11.71
N GLY A 141 20.55 1.42 -10.89
CA GLY A 141 21.85 2.02 -10.67
C GLY A 141 21.83 3.17 -9.66
N GLU A 142 23.00 3.61 -9.24
CA GLU A 142 23.18 4.72 -8.30
C GLU A 142 22.41 4.56 -6.97
N GLY A 143 22.19 3.32 -6.53
CA GLY A 143 21.42 3.02 -5.32
C GLY A 143 19.91 3.19 -5.46
N LYS A 144 19.41 3.43 -6.66
CA LYS A 144 17.98 3.52 -6.97
C LYS A 144 17.41 2.19 -7.36
N VAL A 145 16.15 1.94 -6.98
CA VAL A 145 15.44 0.71 -7.35
C VAL A 145 14.14 1.03 -8.07
N GLY A 146 13.79 0.18 -9.03
CA GLY A 146 12.49 0.18 -9.69
C GLY A 146 11.57 -0.86 -9.07
N LEU A 147 10.34 -0.48 -8.81
CA LEU A 147 9.29 -1.37 -8.32
C LEU A 147 8.39 -1.75 -9.50
N ILE A 148 8.40 -3.00 -9.89
CA ILE A 148 7.54 -3.51 -10.97
C ILE A 148 6.22 -3.96 -10.35
N PRO A 149 5.14 -3.17 -10.53
CA PRO A 149 3.85 -3.50 -9.90
C PRO A 149 3.24 -4.76 -10.51
N THR A 150 2.21 -5.26 -9.86
CA THR A 150 1.37 -6.33 -10.38
C THR A 150 0.27 -5.76 -11.30
N THR A 151 -0.89 -6.38 -11.37
CA THR A 151 -1.93 -6.03 -12.34
C THR A 151 -2.64 -4.70 -12.09
N SER A 152 -2.58 -4.16 -10.87
CA SER A 152 -3.22 -2.89 -10.53
C SER A 152 -2.47 -2.19 -9.41
N MET A 153 -2.21 -0.90 -9.58
CA MET A 153 -1.48 -0.12 -8.58
C MET A 153 -2.34 0.94 -7.87
N GLY A 154 -3.54 1.24 -8.36
CA GLY A 154 -4.38 2.29 -7.78
C GLY A 154 -3.65 3.63 -7.70
N ASN A 155 -3.57 4.22 -6.51
CA ASN A 155 -2.87 5.49 -6.25
C ASN A 155 -1.44 5.30 -5.70
N SER A 156 -0.83 4.15 -5.90
CA SER A 156 0.47 3.76 -5.32
C SER A 156 1.57 4.77 -5.59
N SER A 157 1.66 5.30 -6.81
CA SER A 157 2.71 6.27 -7.17
C SER A 157 2.69 7.51 -6.28
N SER A 158 1.49 8.03 -5.95
CA SER A 158 1.35 9.17 -5.05
C SER A 158 1.66 8.81 -3.60
N TYR A 159 1.27 7.63 -3.15
CA TYR A 159 1.57 7.18 -1.79
C TYR A 159 3.06 6.91 -1.60
N VAL A 160 3.72 6.25 -2.55
CA VAL A 160 5.17 5.99 -2.50
C VAL A 160 5.96 7.30 -2.52
N GLN A 161 5.55 8.27 -3.33
CA GLN A 161 6.19 9.58 -3.37
C GLN A 161 6.10 10.33 -2.03
N SER A 162 4.96 10.23 -1.35
CA SER A 162 4.68 10.99 -0.12
C SER A 162 5.12 10.26 1.14
N ALA A 163 5.37 8.96 1.07
CA ALA A 163 5.62 8.13 2.25
C ALA A 163 6.97 8.42 2.88
N LYS A 164 7.00 8.44 4.22
CA LYS A 164 8.25 8.46 5.00
C LYS A 164 8.98 7.11 4.94
N LYS A 165 8.21 6.02 4.77
CA LYS A 165 8.72 4.65 4.64
C LYS A 165 7.89 3.87 3.63
N VAL A 166 8.55 3.07 2.81
CA VAL A 166 7.89 2.18 1.84
C VAL A 166 8.17 0.74 2.22
N ILE A 167 7.12 -0.04 2.39
CA ILE A 167 7.16 -1.49 2.56
C ILE A 167 6.74 -2.11 1.22
N VAL A 168 7.55 -3.00 0.71
CA VAL A 168 7.31 -3.67 -0.57
C VAL A 168 7.02 -5.14 -0.32
N GLU A 169 5.81 -5.58 -0.66
CA GLU A 169 5.42 -6.99 -0.63
C GLU A 169 5.64 -7.61 -2.01
N VAL A 170 6.63 -8.49 -2.13
CA VAL A 170 6.96 -9.13 -3.39
C VAL A 170 6.10 -10.37 -3.60
N ASN A 171 5.19 -10.32 -4.56
CA ASN A 171 4.31 -11.43 -4.90
C ASN A 171 4.94 -12.27 -6.02
N VAL A 172 5.60 -13.36 -5.66
CA VAL A 172 6.27 -14.26 -6.59
C VAL A 172 5.31 -15.10 -7.44
N THR A 173 4.02 -15.12 -7.13
CA THR A 173 3.01 -15.83 -7.93
C THR A 173 2.56 -15.01 -9.13
N GLN A 174 2.80 -13.71 -9.12
CA GLN A 174 2.48 -12.83 -10.24
C GLN A 174 3.57 -12.90 -11.33
N PRO A 175 3.18 -12.86 -12.61
CA PRO A 175 4.14 -12.88 -13.71
C PRO A 175 4.92 -11.57 -13.80
N VAL A 176 6.17 -11.64 -14.29
CA VAL A 176 6.98 -10.46 -14.63
C VAL A 176 6.71 -9.92 -16.03
N ALA A 177 5.77 -10.53 -16.75
CA ALA A 177 5.47 -10.18 -18.14
C ALA A 177 4.99 -8.72 -18.34
N LEU A 178 4.60 -8.04 -17.26
CA LEU A 178 4.21 -6.63 -17.31
C LEU A 178 5.40 -5.66 -17.19
N GLU A 179 6.61 -6.15 -16.95
CA GLU A 179 7.80 -5.29 -16.92
C GLU A 179 7.96 -4.52 -18.23
N GLY A 180 8.07 -3.20 -18.15
CA GLY A 180 8.16 -2.31 -19.32
C GLY A 180 6.82 -1.94 -19.97
N MET A 181 5.70 -2.48 -19.52
CA MET A 181 4.36 -2.16 -20.04
C MET A 181 3.60 -1.14 -19.20
N HIS A 182 4.26 -0.52 -18.23
CA HIS A 182 3.66 0.46 -17.34
C HIS A 182 3.69 1.86 -17.97
N ASP A 183 2.62 2.62 -17.77
CA ASP A 183 2.46 4.02 -18.21
C ASP A 183 2.42 5.02 -17.06
N SER A 184 2.39 4.53 -15.81
CA SER A 184 2.44 5.34 -14.61
C SER A 184 3.80 5.22 -13.92
N TYR A 185 4.33 6.36 -13.48
CA TYR A 185 5.61 6.46 -12.81
C TYR A 185 5.46 7.23 -11.50
N VAL A 186 6.37 7.00 -10.54
CA VAL A 186 6.45 7.83 -9.35
C VAL A 186 6.97 9.21 -9.76
N PRO A 187 6.20 10.29 -9.55
CA PRO A 187 6.67 11.62 -9.90
C PRO A 187 7.71 12.12 -8.89
N LEU A 188 8.68 12.88 -9.37
CA LEU A 188 9.65 13.59 -8.55
C LEU A 188 9.22 15.03 -8.31
N ASP A 189 9.90 15.71 -7.38
CA ASP A 189 9.75 17.13 -7.11
C ASP A 189 11.04 17.88 -7.49
N PRO A 190 11.04 18.79 -8.50
CA PRO A 190 9.91 19.12 -9.36
C PRO A 190 9.44 17.92 -10.19
N PRO A 191 8.16 17.92 -10.66
CA PRO A 191 7.58 16.76 -11.30
C PRO A 191 8.38 16.31 -12.51
N CYS A 192 9.00 15.15 -12.41
CA CYS A 192 9.66 14.47 -13.49
C CYS A 192 9.45 12.95 -13.35
N ARG A 193 9.75 12.20 -14.39
CA ARG A 193 9.68 10.73 -14.33
C ARG A 193 11.01 10.16 -13.85
N GLN A 194 10.93 9.11 -13.08
CA GLN A 194 12.05 8.20 -12.79
C GLN A 194 11.82 6.88 -13.47
#